data_0dc1af35cd6714223af4150b255462d0
#
_entry.id   0dc1af35cd6714223af4150b255462d0
#
_cell.length_a   1.000
_cell.length_b   1.000
_cell.length_c   1.000
_cell.angle_alpha   90.00
_cell.angle_beta   90.00
_cell.angle_gamma   90.00
#
_symmetry.space_group_name_H-M   'P 1'
#
loop_
_entity.id
_entity.type
_entity.pdbx_description
1 polymer ?
#
loop_
_entity_poly.entity_id
_entity_poly.type
_entity_poly.pdbx_seq_one_letter_code
_entity_poly.pdbx_strand_id
1 'polypeptide(L)'
;MFCPVFIVKLQLISDEKSMKKILSIILSLSIASIAAFAQSAAPRIDAELHFNKEGKFKILQLADTHIIAGDERSERALQNVKAVLEAEKPDFIIHTGDMIFGSPATESARLLLQILSDSGIPFAVTLGNHDSDFDLSRADIYEFVCSFRGNVNAPADLGISGFSNGILTLSGPNGLERVLYLFDSGNRDYLSGIKSWGYVHADQIEWYRRASNYFTSSHGGEPVSSIAFMHIPVPEYQLGLHDSKKKARYLRGNLGEEPASPVFNSGLYVAMREQGDVKAMVAGHDHNNDFVMLWQGFYFIYGRYSGCDTVYNDLKPNGARVFEFTQGDPGFKTWIRLSDGRTEQELYLAPDSKTL
;
A
#
# COMPACT_ATOMS: atom_id res chain seq x y z
N MET A 1 -48.56 -36.38 -10.64
CA MET A 1 -48.88 -34.95 -10.83
C MET A 1 -47.84 -34.38 -11.76
N PHE A 2 -48.16 -34.27 -13.06
CA PHE A 2 -47.19 -33.92 -14.12
C PHE A 2 -47.07 -32.41 -14.21
N CYS A 3 -45.84 -31.93 -14.20
CA CYS A 3 -45.48 -30.50 -14.46
C CYS A 3 -45.57 -30.27 -15.99
N PRO A 4 -46.27 -29.26 -16.49
CA PRO A 4 -46.32 -29.01 -17.92
C PRO A 4 -45.04 -28.37 -18.43
N VAL A 5 -44.36 -29.07 -19.35
CA VAL A 5 -43.24 -28.58 -20.13
C VAL A 5 -43.77 -27.51 -21.11
N PHE A 6 -43.34 -26.30 -20.97
CA PHE A 6 -43.59 -25.25 -21.95
C PHE A 6 -42.68 -25.52 -23.17
N ILE A 7 -43.29 -26.13 -24.19
CA ILE A 7 -42.67 -26.24 -25.52
C ILE A 7 -42.88 -24.92 -26.25
N VAL A 8 -41.87 -24.05 -26.22
CA VAL A 8 -41.83 -22.89 -27.11
C VAL A 8 -41.53 -23.40 -28.53
N LYS A 9 -42.51 -23.34 -29.42
CA LYS A 9 -42.33 -23.56 -30.84
C LYS A 9 -41.44 -22.44 -31.37
N LEU A 10 -40.17 -22.72 -31.54
CA LEU A 10 -39.27 -21.91 -32.37
C LEU A 10 -39.70 -22.08 -33.81
N GLN A 11 -40.41 -21.09 -34.31
CA GLN A 11 -40.70 -20.96 -35.76
C GLN A 11 -39.35 -20.68 -36.41
N LEU A 12 -38.88 -21.55 -37.29
CA LEU A 12 -37.64 -21.43 -38.07
C LEU A 12 -37.61 -20.08 -38.78
N ILE A 13 -36.80 -19.16 -38.28
CA ILE A 13 -36.45 -17.93 -38.94
C ILE A 13 -35.48 -18.33 -40.06
N SER A 14 -35.97 -18.39 -41.31
CA SER A 14 -35.22 -18.85 -42.48
C SER A 14 -34.26 -17.82 -43.05
N ASP A 15 -34.02 -16.72 -42.35
CA ASP A 15 -33.13 -15.65 -42.79
C ASP A 15 -31.81 -15.67 -42.01
N GLU A 16 -30.75 -16.02 -42.70
CA GLU A 16 -29.38 -16.09 -42.15
C GLU A 16 -28.92 -14.77 -41.49
N LYS A 17 -29.41 -13.62 -42.01
CA LYS A 17 -29.14 -12.30 -41.40
C LYS A 17 -29.80 -12.10 -40.06
N SER A 18 -31.03 -12.58 -39.90
CA SER A 18 -31.75 -12.52 -38.63
C SER A 18 -31.17 -13.45 -37.57
N MET A 19 -30.71 -14.65 -37.97
CA MET A 19 -29.98 -15.56 -37.06
C MET A 19 -28.63 -14.96 -36.59
N LYS A 20 -27.86 -14.37 -37.48
CA LYS A 20 -26.58 -13.70 -37.13
C LYS A 20 -26.81 -12.52 -36.19
N LYS A 21 -27.88 -11.74 -36.36
CA LYS A 21 -28.26 -10.66 -35.44
C LYS A 21 -28.65 -11.18 -34.05
N ILE A 22 -29.46 -12.22 -34.00
CA ILE A 22 -29.88 -12.83 -32.70
C ILE A 22 -28.67 -13.44 -32.00
N LEU A 23 -27.79 -14.13 -32.70
CA LEU A 23 -26.58 -14.71 -32.12
C LEU A 23 -25.61 -13.63 -31.60
N SER A 24 -25.48 -12.52 -32.33
CA SER A 24 -24.68 -11.35 -31.94
C SER A 24 -25.25 -10.69 -30.65
N ILE A 25 -26.59 -10.57 -30.54
CA ILE A 25 -27.23 -9.99 -29.38
C ILE A 25 -27.11 -10.93 -28.16
N ILE A 26 -27.26 -12.24 -28.33
CA ILE A 26 -27.08 -13.21 -27.26
C ILE A 26 -25.62 -13.22 -26.79
N LEU A 27 -24.66 -13.17 -27.72
CA LEU A 27 -23.23 -13.12 -27.39
C LEU A 27 -22.86 -11.82 -26.68
N SER A 28 -23.38 -10.67 -27.11
CA SER A 28 -23.16 -9.39 -26.45
C SER A 28 -23.82 -9.30 -25.07
N LEU A 29 -24.99 -9.87 -24.87
CA LEU A 29 -25.67 -9.96 -23.57
C LEU A 29 -24.93 -10.92 -22.62
N SER A 30 -24.43 -12.04 -23.12
CA SER A 30 -23.64 -12.98 -22.28
C SER A 30 -22.28 -12.39 -21.88
N ILE A 31 -21.60 -11.68 -22.80
CA ILE A 31 -20.34 -10.98 -22.49
C ILE A 31 -20.59 -9.84 -21.49
N ALA A 32 -21.64 -9.06 -21.67
CA ALA A 32 -22.02 -8.01 -20.73
C ALA A 32 -22.39 -8.56 -19.35
N SER A 33 -23.08 -9.72 -19.29
CA SER A 33 -23.41 -10.40 -18.04
C SER A 33 -22.17 -10.95 -17.32
N ILE A 34 -21.22 -11.54 -18.05
CA ILE A 34 -19.96 -12.03 -17.50
C ILE A 34 -19.08 -10.87 -17.02
N ALA A 35 -19.02 -9.77 -17.75
CA ALA A 35 -18.31 -8.57 -17.35
C ALA A 35 -18.95 -7.92 -16.11
N ALA A 36 -20.28 -7.85 -16.01
CA ALA A 36 -21.00 -7.36 -14.84
C ALA A 36 -20.83 -8.27 -13.61
N PHE A 37 -20.74 -9.59 -13.81
CA PHE A 37 -20.48 -10.55 -12.73
C PHE A 37 -19.05 -10.46 -12.21
N ALA A 38 -18.07 -10.26 -13.11
CA ALA A 38 -16.67 -10.05 -12.72
C ALA A 38 -16.45 -8.71 -11.98
N GLN A 39 -17.32 -7.72 -12.22
CA GLN A 39 -17.27 -6.40 -11.61
C GLN A 39 -17.96 -6.34 -10.23
N SER A 40 -18.72 -7.35 -9.85
CA SER A 40 -19.61 -7.32 -8.65
C SER A 40 -19.07 -8.00 -7.40
N ALA A 41 -17.93 -8.70 -7.48
CA ALA A 41 -17.37 -9.34 -6.29
C ALA A 41 -16.66 -8.30 -5.42
N ALA A 42 -17.09 -8.18 -4.16
CA ALA A 42 -16.41 -7.34 -3.17
C ALA A 42 -14.95 -7.80 -3.00
N PRO A 43 -13.99 -6.87 -2.93
CA PRO A 43 -12.61 -7.23 -2.62
C PRO A 43 -12.53 -7.75 -1.18
N ARG A 44 -11.53 -8.60 -0.88
CA ARG A 44 -11.19 -8.90 0.51
C ARG A 44 -10.68 -7.63 1.18
N ILE A 45 -11.29 -7.27 2.31
CA ILE A 45 -10.87 -6.18 3.18
C ILE A 45 -10.21 -6.84 4.40
N ASP A 46 -8.94 -6.50 4.66
CA ASP A 46 -8.15 -7.10 5.73
C ASP A 46 -8.53 -6.50 7.10
N ALA A 47 -8.86 -5.21 7.13
CA ALA A 47 -9.39 -4.55 8.32
C ALA A 47 -10.29 -3.36 7.98
N GLU A 48 -11.33 -3.18 8.79
CA GLU A 48 -12.17 -1.99 8.81
C GLU A 48 -11.76 -1.10 9.98
N LEU A 49 -11.23 0.07 9.67
CA LEU A 49 -10.75 1.06 10.64
C LEU A 49 -11.79 2.17 10.78
N HIS A 50 -11.77 2.85 11.93
CA HIS A 50 -12.72 3.92 12.22
C HIS A 50 -12.02 5.14 12.82
N PHE A 51 -12.53 6.32 12.48
CA PHE A 51 -12.10 7.56 13.13
C PHE A 51 -12.36 7.49 14.64
N ASN A 52 -11.47 8.06 15.41
CA ASN A 52 -11.66 8.20 16.86
C ASN A 52 -12.77 9.20 17.20
N LYS A 53 -13.07 9.39 18.49
CA LYS A 53 -14.17 10.26 18.97
C LYS A 53 -13.98 11.72 18.59
N GLU A 54 -12.78 12.13 18.24
CA GLU A 54 -12.43 13.49 17.82
C GLU A 54 -12.54 13.65 16.29
N GLY A 55 -12.98 12.62 15.57
CA GLY A 55 -13.05 12.60 14.11
C GLY A 55 -11.67 12.57 13.46
N LYS A 56 -10.68 11.99 14.13
CA LYS A 56 -9.31 11.88 13.64
C LYS A 56 -8.87 10.43 13.55
N PHE A 57 -7.92 10.16 12.67
CA PHE A 57 -7.25 8.87 12.56
C PHE A 57 -5.78 9.08 12.22
N LYS A 58 -4.91 8.60 13.07
CA LYS A 58 -3.47 8.79 12.96
C LYS A 58 -2.77 7.48 12.66
N ILE A 59 -2.01 7.45 11.56
CA ILE A 59 -1.14 6.34 11.17
C ILE A 59 0.30 6.70 11.47
N LEU A 60 1.04 5.82 12.13
CA LEU A 60 2.49 5.86 12.24
C LEU A 60 3.09 4.90 11.23
N GLN A 61 3.86 5.40 10.28
CA GLN A 61 4.65 4.57 9.36
C GLN A 61 6.05 4.37 9.93
N LEU A 62 6.40 3.12 10.19
CA LEU A 62 7.76 2.65 10.42
C LEU A 62 8.33 2.11 9.11
N ALA A 63 9.60 2.29 8.86
CA ALA A 63 10.30 1.78 7.69
C ALA A 63 11.74 1.41 8.06
N ASP A 64 12.23 0.32 7.47
CA ASP A 64 13.66 0.02 7.46
C ASP A 64 14.25 -0.07 8.88
N THR A 65 13.64 -0.84 9.75
CA THR A 65 14.13 -1.01 11.14
C THR A 65 15.38 -1.87 11.23
N HIS A 66 15.56 -2.79 10.28
CA HIS A 66 16.76 -3.63 10.11
C HIS A 66 17.26 -4.27 11.41
N ILE A 67 16.36 -4.94 12.13
CA ILE A 67 16.65 -5.57 13.42
C ILE A 67 17.54 -6.80 13.24
N ILE A 68 18.57 -6.90 14.06
CA ILE A 68 19.45 -8.06 14.21
C ILE A 68 19.38 -8.49 15.67
N ALA A 69 18.98 -9.72 15.95
CA ALA A 69 18.92 -10.25 17.30
C ALA A 69 20.30 -10.25 17.97
N GLY A 70 20.38 -9.71 19.19
CA GLY A 70 21.64 -9.62 19.94
C GLY A 70 22.58 -8.48 19.54
N ASP A 71 22.18 -7.58 18.63
CA ASP A 71 22.96 -6.42 18.23
C ASP A 71 22.50 -5.17 19.02
N GLU A 72 23.45 -4.47 19.68
CA GLU A 72 23.16 -3.27 20.46
C GLU A 72 22.55 -2.13 19.65
N ARG A 73 22.86 -2.06 18.34
CA ARG A 73 22.26 -1.06 17.44
C ARG A 73 20.76 -1.34 17.28
N SER A 74 20.41 -2.62 17.21
CA SER A 74 19.00 -3.04 17.15
C SER A 74 18.25 -2.72 18.46
N GLU A 75 18.89 -2.85 19.61
CA GLU A 75 18.28 -2.42 20.88
C GLU A 75 17.96 -0.92 20.86
N ARG A 76 18.87 -0.09 20.34
CA ARG A 76 18.63 1.35 20.16
C ARG A 76 17.49 1.62 19.15
N ALA A 77 17.44 0.86 18.03
CA ALA A 77 16.34 0.97 17.07
C ALA A 77 14.98 0.67 17.73
N LEU A 78 14.91 -0.39 18.54
CA LEU A 78 13.69 -0.73 19.29
C LEU A 78 13.31 0.33 20.33
N GLN A 79 14.29 0.99 20.96
CA GLN A 79 14.04 2.14 21.84
C GLN A 79 13.50 3.34 21.06
N ASN A 80 14.04 3.63 19.88
CA ASN A 80 13.53 4.67 18.99
C ASN A 80 12.07 4.40 18.58
N VAL A 81 11.75 3.15 18.21
CA VAL A 81 10.37 2.74 17.90
C VAL A 81 9.43 2.99 19.08
N LYS A 82 9.82 2.58 20.30
CA LYS A 82 9.02 2.85 21.51
C LYS A 82 8.83 4.34 21.75
N ALA A 83 9.87 5.14 21.59
CA ALA A 83 9.80 6.59 21.81
C ALA A 83 8.83 7.28 20.83
N VAL A 84 8.84 6.92 19.55
CA VAL A 84 7.91 7.51 18.57
C VAL A 84 6.47 7.03 18.78
N LEU A 85 6.26 5.77 19.19
CA LEU A 85 4.95 5.24 19.56
C LEU A 85 4.36 5.97 20.78
N GLU A 86 5.16 6.17 21.82
CA GLU A 86 4.73 6.88 23.02
C GLU A 86 4.41 8.35 22.74
N ALA A 87 5.24 9.02 21.93
CA ALA A 87 5.05 10.41 21.56
C ALA A 87 3.81 10.66 20.69
N GLU A 88 3.55 9.77 19.71
CA GLU A 88 2.47 9.96 18.77
C GLU A 88 1.15 9.33 19.19
N LYS A 89 1.16 8.22 19.92
CA LYS A 89 -0.04 7.45 20.29
C LYS A 89 -0.97 7.26 19.08
N PRO A 90 -0.49 6.59 18.01
CA PRO A 90 -1.25 6.47 16.77
C PRO A 90 -2.45 5.54 16.94
N ASP A 91 -3.45 5.70 16.08
CA ASP A 91 -4.60 4.80 16.00
C ASP A 91 -4.24 3.52 15.23
N PHE A 92 -3.20 3.58 14.38
CA PHE A 92 -2.75 2.47 13.54
C PHE A 92 -1.25 2.57 13.23
N ILE A 93 -0.59 1.41 13.03
CA ILE A 93 0.82 1.34 12.63
C ILE A 93 0.92 0.63 11.28
N ILE A 94 1.70 1.19 10.35
CA ILE A 94 2.11 0.49 9.12
C ILE A 94 3.63 0.39 9.11
N HIS A 95 4.17 -0.83 9.01
CA HIS A 95 5.59 -1.03 8.74
C HIS A 95 5.78 -1.32 7.25
N THR A 96 6.52 -0.45 6.56
CA THR A 96 6.71 -0.54 5.12
C THR A 96 7.98 -1.31 4.74
N GLY A 97 8.24 -2.42 5.43
CA GLY A 97 9.25 -3.40 5.05
C GLY A 97 10.65 -3.17 5.61
N ASP A 98 11.52 -4.15 5.35
CA ASP A 98 12.87 -4.23 5.89
C ASP A 98 12.90 -4.16 7.42
N MET A 99 12.09 -5.04 8.02
CA MET A 99 11.99 -5.19 9.48
C MET A 99 13.29 -5.74 10.05
N ILE A 100 13.92 -6.67 9.36
CA ILE A 100 15.07 -7.44 9.84
C ILE A 100 16.28 -7.34 8.91
N PHE A 101 17.46 -7.54 9.50
CA PHE A 101 18.74 -7.62 8.77
C PHE A 101 19.69 -8.66 9.37
N GLY A 102 19.17 -9.79 9.84
CA GLY A 102 20.00 -10.84 10.45
C GLY A 102 19.27 -12.15 10.73
N SER A 103 20.07 -13.19 10.93
CA SER A 103 19.65 -14.52 11.38
C SER A 103 19.84 -14.68 12.89
N PRO A 104 18.98 -15.46 13.59
CA PRO A 104 17.76 -16.07 13.07
C PRO A 104 16.69 -15.03 12.77
N ALA A 105 16.04 -15.13 11.62
CA ALA A 105 15.03 -14.17 11.15
C ALA A 105 13.84 -14.06 12.12
N THR A 106 13.38 -15.21 12.66
CA THR A 106 12.28 -15.24 13.65
C THR A 106 12.62 -14.49 14.94
N GLU A 107 13.86 -14.60 15.43
CA GLU A 107 14.29 -13.89 16.65
C GLU A 107 14.39 -12.38 16.38
N SER A 108 14.98 -12.00 15.27
CA SER A 108 15.09 -10.61 14.84
C SER A 108 13.71 -9.96 14.68
N ALA A 109 12.81 -10.60 13.93
CA ALA A 109 11.45 -10.09 13.70
C ALA A 109 10.63 -10.05 15.00
N ARG A 110 10.76 -11.06 15.87
CA ARG A 110 10.03 -11.12 17.15
C ARG A 110 10.30 -9.90 18.02
N LEU A 111 11.52 -9.40 18.08
CA LEU A 111 11.88 -8.24 18.89
C LEU A 111 11.05 -7.00 18.54
N LEU A 112 10.86 -6.74 17.25
CA LEU A 112 10.04 -5.63 16.78
C LEU A 112 8.55 -5.94 16.93
N LEU A 113 8.10 -7.09 16.41
CA LEU A 113 6.69 -7.46 16.36
C LEU A 113 6.07 -7.59 17.75
N GLN A 114 6.87 -7.99 18.76
CA GLN A 114 6.42 -8.02 20.15
C GLN A 114 6.13 -6.62 20.69
N ILE A 115 6.96 -5.62 20.37
CA ILE A 115 6.72 -4.21 20.73
C ILE A 115 5.42 -3.71 20.11
N LEU A 116 5.21 -4.00 18.80
CA LEU A 116 3.99 -3.60 18.11
C LEU A 116 2.76 -4.29 18.74
N SER A 117 2.85 -5.58 19.00
CA SER A 117 1.78 -6.37 19.63
C SER A 117 1.45 -5.88 21.05
N ASP A 118 2.48 -5.58 21.86
CA ASP A 118 2.33 -5.13 23.26
C ASP A 118 1.81 -3.69 23.36
N SER A 119 1.98 -2.88 22.32
CA SER A 119 1.41 -1.54 22.25
C SER A 119 -0.12 -1.55 22.29
N GLY A 120 -0.74 -2.67 21.90
CA GLY A 120 -2.19 -2.80 21.78
C GLY A 120 -2.79 -2.04 20.58
N ILE A 121 -1.95 -1.37 19.80
CA ILE A 121 -2.36 -0.65 18.59
C ILE A 121 -2.39 -1.65 17.42
N PRO A 122 -3.48 -1.69 16.61
CA PRO A 122 -3.50 -2.55 15.44
C PRO A 122 -2.44 -2.12 14.42
N PHE A 123 -1.85 -3.11 13.74
CA PHE A 123 -0.77 -2.85 12.79
C PHE A 123 -0.82 -3.76 11.56
N ALA A 124 -0.27 -3.26 10.46
CA ALA A 124 -0.02 -4.02 9.23
C ALA A 124 1.43 -3.88 8.79
N VAL A 125 1.88 -4.83 7.98
CA VAL A 125 3.23 -4.87 7.41
C VAL A 125 3.14 -5.09 5.91
N THR A 126 3.89 -4.31 5.13
CA THR A 126 4.32 -4.72 3.77
C THR A 126 5.76 -5.19 3.86
N LEU A 127 6.08 -6.35 3.26
CA LEU A 127 7.44 -6.87 3.32
C LEU A 127 8.40 -6.06 2.44
N GLY A 128 9.61 -5.85 2.94
CA GLY A 128 10.72 -5.28 2.19
C GLY A 128 11.59 -6.35 1.50
N ASN A 129 12.67 -5.92 0.88
CA ASN A 129 13.55 -6.84 0.15
C ASN A 129 14.47 -7.64 1.07
N HIS A 130 14.79 -7.12 2.26
CA HIS A 130 15.64 -7.82 3.22
C HIS A 130 14.88 -8.79 4.13
N ASP A 131 13.56 -8.72 4.20
CA ASP A 131 12.77 -9.58 5.10
C ASP A 131 12.86 -11.07 4.73
N SER A 132 13.31 -11.41 3.53
CA SER A 132 13.52 -12.79 3.08
C SER A 132 14.96 -13.10 2.61
N ASP A 133 15.95 -12.33 3.04
CA ASP A 133 17.35 -12.52 2.65
C ASP A 133 18.10 -13.54 3.56
N PHE A 134 17.43 -14.05 4.61
CA PHE A 134 18.07 -14.90 5.64
C PHE A 134 17.53 -16.33 5.62
N ASP A 135 17.23 -16.87 6.80
CA ASP A 135 16.88 -18.29 7.01
C ASP A 135 15.39 -18.60 6.86
N LEU A 136 14.56 -17.60 6.51
CA LEU A 136 13.15 -17.78 6.20
C LEU A 136 12.80 -17.39 4.77
N SER A 137 11.89 -18.15 4.16
CA SER A 137 11.30 -17.69 2.90
C SER A 137 10.37 -16.49 3.12
N ARG A 138 10.04 -15.78 2.03
CA ARG A 138 9.10 -14.66 2.08
C ARG A 138 7.71 -15.07 2.59
N ALA A 139 7.29 -16.29 2.27
CA ALA A 139 6.05 -16.87 2.78
C ALA A 139 6.11 -17.09 4.30
N ASP A 140 7.20 -17.71 4.78
CA ASP A 140 7.34 -18.07 6.18
C ASP A 140 7.45 -16.82 7.07
N ILE A 141 8.21 -15.81 6.65
CA ILE A 141 8.29 -14.55 7.43
C ILE A 141 6.94 -13.82 7.45
N TYR A 142 6.18 -13.85 6.34
CA TYR A 142 4.85 -13.25 6.31
C TYR A 142 3.87 -13.99 7.23
N GLU A 143 3.85 -15.32 7.21
CA GLU A 143 3.04 -16.12 8.13
C GLU A 143 3.42 -15.84 9.59
N PHE A 144 4.72 -15.71 9.87
CA PHE A 144 5.21 -15.35 11.19
C PHE A 144 4.70 -13.96 11.64
N VAL A 145 4.73 -12.96 10.75
CA VAL A 145 4.16 -11.62 11.01
C VAL A 145 2.68 -11.70 11.33
N CYS A 146 1.91 -12.44 10.53
CA CYS A 146 0.46 -12.60 10.72
C CYS A 146 0.09 -13.30 12.05
N SER A 147 1.00 -14.03 12.67
CA SER A 147 0.76 -14.73 13.93
C SER A 147 0.71 -13.82 15.17
N PHE A 148 1.14 -12.57 15.05
CA PHE A 148 1.18 -11.64 16.18
C PHE A 148 -0.17 -10.98 16.43
N ARG A 149 -0.53 -10.88 17.72
CA ARG A 149 -1.75 -10.20 18.13
C ARG A 149 -1.69 -8.71 17.74
N GLY A 150 -2.79 -8.23 17.17
CA GLY A 150 -2.90 -6.86 16.67
C GLY A 150 -2.45 -6.69 15.22
N ASN A 151 -1.76 -7.69 14.62
CA ASN A 151 -1.54 -7.69 13.19
C ASN A 151 -2.87 -7.91 12.45
N VAL A 152 -3.13 -7.11 11.44
CA VAL A 152 -4.37 -7.16 10.64
C VAL A 152 -4.14 -7.64 9.21
N ASN A 153 -2.91 -7.99 8.85
CA ASN A 153 -2.68 -8.60 7.54
C ASN A 153 -3.45 -9.90 7.42
N ALA A 154 -4.17 -10.08 6.32
CA ALA A 154 -4.82 -11.34 6.04
C ALA A 154 -3.84 -12.37 5.45
N PRO A 155 -4.10 -13.68 5.59
CA PRO A 155 -3.27 -14.71 4.96
C PRO A 155 -3.06 -14.47 3.47
N ALA A 156 -1.88 -14.81 2.97
CA ALA A 156 -1.49 -14.61 1.57
C ALA A 156 -2.14 -15.67 0.66
N ASP A 157 -3.38 -15.47 0.29
CA ASP A 157 -4.10 -16.38 -0.61
C ASP A 157 -4.90 -15.65 -1.71
N LEU A 158 -4.49 -14.44 -2.07
CA LEU A 158 -5.18 -13.66 -3.10
C LEU A 158 -5.01 -14.23 -4.52
N GLY A 159 -4.13 -15.24 -4.70
CA GLY A 159 -3.80 -15.79 -6.01
C GLY A 159 -3.11 -14.81 -6.95
N ILE A 160 -2.41 -13.81 -6.38
CA ILE A 160 -1.62 -12.80 -7.07
C ILE A 160 -0.18 -12.82 -6.55
N SER A 161 0.73 -12.17 -7.27
CA SER A 161 2.13 -12.03 -6.89
C SER A 161 2.30 -11.33 -5.54
N GLY A 162 3.33 -11.74 -4.78
CA GLY A 162 3.61 -11.22 -3.45
C GLY A 162 2.73 -11.81 -2.35
N PHE A 163 3.07 -11.52 -1.10
CA PHE A 163 2.41 -12.06 0.10
C PHE A 163 1.69 -10.98 0.90
N SER A 164 2.28 -9.80 1.03
CA SER A 164 1.81 -8.71 1.91
C SER A 164 0.92 -7.68 1.22
N ASN A 165 0.16 -8.12 0.19
CA ASN A 165 -0.87 -7.27 -0.41
C ASN A 165 -2.11 -7.21 0.47
N GLY A 166 -2.70 -6.03 0.62
CA GLY A 166 -3.87 -5.87 1.50
C GLY A 166 -4.68 -4.62 1.19
N ILE A 167 -5.92 -4.63 1.69
CA ILE A 167 -6.83 -3.50 1.65
C ILE A 167 -7.33 -3.23 3.06
N LEU A 168 -7.15 -1.99 3.51
CA LEU A 168 -7.74 -1.49 4.75
C LEU A 168 -8.71 -0.38 4.38
N THR A 169 -9.82 -0.29 5.10
CA THR A 169 -10.79 0.78 4.93
C THR A 169 -10.86 1.63 6.17
N LEU A 170 -11.08 2.94 6.00
CA LEU A 170 -11.31 3.87 7.10
C LEU A 170 -12.67 4.52 6.91
N SER A 171 -13.56 4.28 7.86
CA SER A 171 -14.95 4.71 7.82
C SER A 171 -15.26 5.69 8.94
N GLY A 172 -16.12 6.66 8.61
CA GLY A 172 -16.78 7.57 9.55
C GLY A 172 -18.25 7.24 9.73
N PRO A 173 -19.02 8.07 10.46
CA PRO A 173 -20.46 7.88 10.65
C PRO A 173 -21.27 7.84 9.35
N ASN A 174 -20.78 8.44 8.29
CA ASN A 174 -21.45 8.51 6.99
C ASN A 174 -20.98 7.40 6.02
N GLY A 175 -20.15 6.46 6.46
CA GLY A 175 -19.63 5.36 5.68
C GLY A 175 -18.16 5.47 5.36
N LEU A 176 -17.75 4.84 4.26
CA LEU A 176 -16.35 4.77 3.82
C LEU A 176 -15.81 6.14 3.41
N GLU A 177 -14.66 6.54 3.95
CA GLU A 177 -14.00 7.80 3.62
C GLU A 177 -12.62 7.61 2.98
N ARG A 178 -11.92 6.51 3.31
CA ARG A 178 -10.58 6.22 2.79
C ARG A 178 -10.39 4.74 2.50
N VAL A 179 -9.53 4.46 1.53
CA VAL A 179 -8.96 3.13 1.31
C VAL A 179 -7.44 3.23 1.41
N LEU A 180 -6.84 2.30 2.14
CA LEU A 180 -5.40 2.14 2.23
C LEU A 180 -5.04 0.86 1.51
N TYR A 181 -4.25 0.97 0.45
CA TYR A 181 -3.74 -0.18 -0.30
C TYR A 181 -2.34 -0.52 0.17
N LEU A 182 -2.10 -1.78 0.49
CA LEU A 182 -0.79 -2.32 0.80
C LEU A 182 -0.32 -3.14 -0.40
N PHE A 183 0.87 -2.85 -0.90
CA PHE A 183 1.47 -3.60 -2.01
C PHE A 183 2.74 -4.29 -1.57
N ASP A 184 2.83 -5.58 -1.85
CA ASP A 184 4.10 -6.29 -1.79
C ASP A 184 4.91 -5.94 -3.05
N SER A 185 5.95 -5.14 -2.90
CA SER A 185 6.83 -4.73 -3.99
C SER A 185 7.93 -5.74 -4.32
N GLY A 186 7.89 -6.93 -3.68
CA GLY A 186 8.86 -7.99 -3.91
C GLY A 186 10.22 -7.75 -3.23
N ASN A 187 11.23 -8.48 -3.69
CA ASN A 187 12.62 -8.40 -3.21
C ASN A 187 13.52 -7.94 -4.37
N ARG A 188 14.09 -8.90 -5.08
CA ARG A 188 14.83 -8.70 -6.33
C ARG A 188 14.14 -9.48 -7.42
N ASP A 189 14.12 -8.96 -8.61
CA ASP A 189 13.49 -9.60 -9.76
C ASP A 189 14.48 -9.82 -10.90
N TYR A 190 14.16 -10.79 -11.75
CA TYR A 190 14.99 -11.14 -12.88
C TYR A 190 14.10 -11.44 -14.08
N LEU A 191 14.03 -10.51 -15.01
CA LEU A 191 13.18 -10.63 -16.19
C LEU A 191 14.03 -10.56 -17.47
N SER A 192 13.93 -11.58 -18.31
CA SER A 192 14.62 -11.64 -19.59
C SER A 192 16.14 -11.36 -19.53
N GLY A 193 16.79 -11.85 -18.47
CA GLY A 193 18.23 -11.66 -18.26
C GLY A 193 18.62 -10.33 -17.59
N ILE A 194 17.65 -9.48 -17.27
CA ILE A 194 17.89 -8.19 -16.60
C ILE A 194 17.55 -8.32 -15.12
N LYS A 195 18.52 -8.02 -14.26
CA LYS A 195 18.34 -7.95 -12.81
C LYS A 195 17.75 -6.59 -12.42
N SER A 196 16.79 -6.60 -11.52
CA SER A 196 16.10 -5.41 -11.01
C SER A 196 15.86 -5.53 -9.51
N TRP A 197 15.50 -4.44 -8.85
CA TRP A 197 14.68 -4.49 -7.66
C TRP A 197 13.32 -5.09 -7.98
N GLY A 198 12.63 -5.62 -6.96
CA GLY A 198 11.25 -6.07 -7.08
C GLY A 198 10.31 -4.93 -7.49
N TYR A 199 9.20 -5.28 -8.08
CA TYR A 199 8.17 -4.33 -8.53
C TYR A 199 6.77 -4.92 -8.37
N VAL A 200 5.77 -4.07 -8.37
CA VAL A 200 4.35 -4.52 -8.33
C VAL A 200 3.97 -5.11 -9.68
N HIS A 201 3.59 -6.38 -9.71
CA HIS A 201 3.30 -7.14 -10.92
C HIS A 201 1.92 -6.80 -11.52
N ALA A 202 1.70 -7.22 -12.77
CA ALA A 202 0.47 -6.93 -13.50
C ALA A 202 -0.80 -7.50 -12.84
N ASP A 203 -0.72 -8.67 -12.20
CA ASP A 203 -1.83 -9.28 -11.48
C ASP A 203 -2.22 -8.52 -10.21
N GLN A 204 -1.25 -7.93 -9.50
CA GLN A 204 -1.48 -7.01 -8.38
C GLN A 204 -2.14 -5.70 -8.85
N ILE A 205 -1.72 -5.18 -10.02
CA ILE A 205 -2.33 -3.98 -10.62
C ILE A 205 -3.77 -4.26 -11.01
N GLU A 206 -4.07 -5.41 -11.58
CA GLU A 206 -5.43 -5.81 -11.93
C GLU A 206 -6.31 -6.02 -10.68
N TRP A 207 -5.74 -6.61 -9.61
CA TRP A 207 -6.39 -6.72 -8.30
C TRP A 207 -6.75 -5.33 -7.75
N TYR A 208 -5.81 -4.38 -7.78
CA TYR A 208 -6.04 -3.00 -7.38
C TYR A 208 -7.17 -2.35 -8.20
N ARG A 209 -7.13 -2.48 -9.54
CA ARG A 209 -8.16 -1.91 -10.42
C ARG A 209 -9.56 -2.44 -10.09
N ARG A 210 -9.68 -3.75 -9.84
CA ARG A 210 -10.96 -4.34 -9.45
C ARG A 210 -11.45 -3.79 -8.11
N ALA A 211 -10.58 -3.67 -7.13
CA ALA A 211 -10.91 -3.10 -5.83
C ALA A 211 -11.33 -1.63 -5.92
N SER A 212 -10.56 -0.81 -6.63
CA SER A 212 -10.86 0.61 -6.86
C SER A 212 -12.21 0.81 -7.56
N ASN A 213 -12.48 0.02 -8.62
CA ASN A 213 -13.78 0.03 -9.31
C ASN A 213 -14.94 -0.37 -8.39
N TYR A 214 -14.74 -1.36 -7.53
CA TYR A 214 -15.74 -1.75 -6.54
C TYR A 214 -16.06 -0.60 -5.57
N PHE A 215 -15.05 0.02 -4.98
CA PHE A 215 -15.25 1.12 -4.04
C PHE A 215 -15.87 2.34 -4.72
N THR A 216 -15.42 2.71 -5.92
CA THR A 216 -16.00 3.78 -6.72
C THR A 216 -17.49 3.51 -7.00
N SER A 217 -17.82 2.30 -7.45
CA SER A 217 -19.22 1.92 -7.73
C SER A 217 -20.08 1.94 -6.48
N SER A 218 -19.55 1.48 -5.35
CA SER A 218 -20.23 1.46 -4.06
C SER A 218 -20.35 2.86 -3.44
N HIS A 219 -19.56 3.82 -3.92
CA HIS A 219 -19.52 5.22 -3.44
C HIS A 219 -20.21 6.19 -4.43
N GLY A 220 -21.25 5.73 -5.08
CA GLY A 220 -22.06 6.57 -5.98
C GLY A 220 -21.41 6.93 -7.30
N GLY A 221 -20.32 6.24 -7.70
CA GLY A 221 -19.56 6.51 -8.91
C GLY A 221 -18.37 7.47 -8.71
N GLU A 222 -18.18 7.98 -7.49
CA GLU A 222 -17.06 8.86 -7.16
C GLU A 222 -15.89 8.06 -6.56
N PRO A 223 -14.65 8.28 -7.02
CA PRO A 223 -13.47 7.61 -6.45
C PRO A 223 -13.30 7.92 -4.96
N VAL A 224 -13.07 6.88 -4.14
CA VAL A 224 -12.78 7.05 -2.72
C VAL A 224 -11.32 7.44 -2.55
N SER A 225 -11.05 8.57 -1.86
CA SER A 225 -9.68 9.05 -1.63
C SER A 225 -8.82 7.98 -0.94
N SER A 226 -7.69 7.63 -1.54
CA SER A 226 -6.88 6.48 -1.14
C SER A 226 -5.39 6.81 -1.06
N ILE A 227 -4.65 6.00 -0.28
CA ILE A 227 -3.19 6.05 -0.19
C ILE A 227 -2.66 4.63 -0.37
N ALA A 228 -1.54 4.49 -1.09
CA ALA A 228 -0.85 3.23 -1.29
C ALA A 228 0.47 3.19 -0.50
N PHE A 229 0.71 2.08 0.20
CA PHE A 229 1.94 1.82 0.95
C PHE A 229 2.67 0.64 0.32
N MET A 230 3.98 0.77 0.18
CA MET A 230 4.87 -0.25 -0.35
C MET A 230 6.28 -0.07 0.21
N HIS A 231 7.16 -1.03 -0.01
CA HIS A 231 8.55 -0.88 0.40
C HIS A 231 9.38 -0.22 -0.70
N ILE A 232 9.56 -0.88 -1.84
CA ILE A 232 10.39 -0.39 -2.94
C ILE A 232 9.62 0.67 -3.73
N PRO A 233 10.18 1.87 -3.94
CA PRO A 233 9.53 2.96 -4.67
C PRO A 233 9.37 2.63 -6.16
N VAL A 234 8.29 3.08 -6.77
CA VAL A 234 8.09 2.95 -8.22
C VAL A 234 9.04 3.89 -9.00
N PRO A 235 9.33 3.61 -10.30
CA PRO A 235 10.24 4.45 -11.10
C PRO A 235 9.84 5.92 -11.18
N GLU A 236 8.59 6.26 -10.94
CA GLU A 236 8.08 7.63 -10.97
C GLU A 236 8.66 8.52 -9.86
N TYR A 237 9.16 7.95 -8.74
CA TYR A 237 9.92 8.73 -7.76
C TYR A 237 11.15 9.36 -8.40
N GLN A 238 11.93 8.59 -9.15
CA GLN A 238 13.10 9.08 -9.88
C GLN A 238 12.72 9.97 -11.07
N LEU A 239 11.72 9.54 -11.87
CA LEU A 239 11.26 10.31 -13.01
C LEU A 239 10.75 11.70 -12.61
N GLY A 240 10.06 11.81 -11.49
CA GLY A 240 9.59 13.08 -10.96
C GLY A 240 10.74 14.02 -10.58
N LEU A 241 11.77 13.51 -9.91
CA LEU A 241 12.94 14.30 -9.53
C LEU A 241 13.71 14.85 -10.73
N HIS A 242 13.78 14.08 -11.83
CA HIS A 242 14.50 14.45 -13.05
C HIS A 242 13.63 15.11 -14.12
N ASP A 243 12.35 15.38 -13.86
CA ASP A 243 11.46 16.04 -14.85
C ASP A 243 11.76 17.53 -14.97
N SER A 244 12.66 17.87 -15.91
CA SER A 244 13.05 19.24 -16.20
C SER A 244 11.93 20.11 -16.81
N LYS A 245 10.88 19.50 -17.38
CA LYS A 245 9.81 20.21 -18.07
C LYS A 245 8.62 20.54 -17.16
N LYS A 246 8.29 19.63 -16.25
CA LYS A 246 7.11 19.74 -15.38
C LYS A 246 7.45 20.03 -13.94
N LYS A 247 8.73 20.18 -13.62
CA LYS A 247 9.29 20.54 -12.31
C LYS A 247 8.50 19.91 -11.17
N ALA A 248 8.88 18.71 -10.78
CA ALA A 248 8.38 18.15 -9.54
C ALA A 248 8.48 19.22 -8.45
N ARG A 249 7.41 19.45 -7.73
CA ARG A 249 7.47 20.31 -6.56
C ARG A 249 8.04 19.48 -5.42
N TYR A 250 9.28 19.72 -5.10
CA TYR A 250 9.88 19.24 -3.87
C TYR A 250 9.27 20.06 -2.72
N LEU A 251 8.37 19.45 -1.97
CA LEU A 251 7.63 20.19 -0.94
C LEU A 251 8.44 20.28 0.34
N ARG A 252 8.96 19.15 0.84
CA ARG A 252 9.68 19.12 2.10
C ARG A 252 10.47 17.82 2.25
N GLY A 253 11.56 17.87 3.01
CA GLY A 253 12.31 16.69 3.45
C GLY A 253 13.70 16.59 2.85
N ASN A 254 14.31 15.43 2.99
CA ASN A 254 15.67 15.16 2.58
C ASN A 254 15.68 14.20 1.38
N LEU A 255 16.51 14.55 0.39
CA LEU A 255 16.93 13.70 -0.72
C LEU A 255 18.43 13.49 -0.55
N GLY A 256 18.82 12.43 0.15
CA GLY A 256 20.22 12.08 0.41
C GLY A 256 20.78 11.05 -0.55
N GLU A 257 19.90 10.36 -1.27
CA GLU A 257 20.27 9.38 -2.28
C GLU A 257 19.25 9.29 -3.40
N GLU A 258 19.66 8.82 -4.59
CA GLU A 258 18.75 8.58 -5.70
C GLU A 258 17.79 7.45 -5.35
N PRO A 259 16.47 7.59 -5.68
CA PRO A 259 15.51 6.52 -5.46
C PRO A 259 15.94 5.21 -6.12
N ALA A 260 16.12 4.16 -5.33
CA ALA A 260 16.52 2.84 -5.81
C ALA A 260 15.32 2.06 -6.38
N SER A 261 14.71 2.63 -7.40
CA SER A 261 13.54 2.06 -8.08
C SER A 261 13.90 0.87 -8.98
N PRO A 262 12.95 -0.03 -9.29
CA PRO A 262 13.16 -1.08 -10.27
C PRO A 262 13.42 -0.50 -11.67
N VAL A 263 14.20 -1.23 -12.49
CA VAL A 263 14.41 -0.87 -13.90
C VAL A 263 13.17 -1.11 -14.77
N PHE A 264 12.24 -1.92 -14.26
CA PHE A 264 10.96 -2.22 -14.92
C PHE A 264 9.87 -1.32 -14.38
N ASN A 265 9.17 -0.61 -15.27
CA ASN A 265 7.96 0.12 -14.93
C ASN A 265 6.75 -0.75 -15.26
N SER A 266 6.03 -1.21 -14.25
CA SER A 266 4.86 -2.07 -14.42
C SER A 266 3.58 -1.33 -14.79
N GLY A 267 3.59 0.02 -14.71
CA GLY A 267 2.43 0.85 -14.98
C GLY A 267 1.48 1.05 -13.78
N LEU A 268 1.91 0.75 -12.56
CA LEU A 268 1.10 0.95 -11.35
C LEU A 268 0.66 2.42 -11.19
N TYR A 269 1.59 3.37 -11.38
CA TYR A 269 1.26 4.79 -11.34
C TYR A 269 0.19 5.17 -12.38
N VAL A 270 0.32 4.67 -13.61
CA VAL A 270 -0.67 4.91 -14.66
C VAL A 270 -2.04 4.36 -14.26
N ALA A 271 -2.08 3.13 -13.72
CA ALA A 271 -3.31 2.54 -13.20
C ALA A 271 -3.99 3.42 -12.14
N MET A 272 -3.22 3.93 -11.17
CA MET A 272 -3.73 4.82 -10.11
C MET A 272 -4.21 6.17 -10.68
N ARG A 273 -3.54 6.69 -11.69
CA ARG A 273 -3.97 7.92 -12.36
C ARG A 273 -5.27 7.75 -13.14
N GLU A 274 -5.48 6.59 -13.77
CA GLU A 274 -6.71 6.26 -14.49
C GLU A 274 -7.90 6.04 -13.54
N GLN A 275 -7.68 5.36 -12.41
CA GLN A 275 -8.71 5.14 -11.38
C GLN A 275 -9.05 6.42 -10.61
N GLY A 276 -8.10 7.32 -10.41
CA GLY A 276 -8.29 8.62 -9.80
C GLY A 276 -8.52 8.62 -8.27
N ASP A 277 -8.47 7.46 -7.63
CA ASP A 277 -8.69 7.30 -6.18
C ASP A 277 -7.42 7.54 -5.37
N VAL A 278 -6.28 6.94 -5.75
CA VAL A 278 -5.02 7.08 -5.02
C VAL A 278 -4.42 8.47 -5.21
N LYS A 279 -4.14 9.16 -4.10
CA LYS A 279 -3.56 10.51 -4.07
C LYS A 279 -2.08 10.51 -3.74
N ALA A 280 -1.60 9.47 -3.05
CA ALA A 280 -0.21 9.35 -2.63
C ALA A 280 0.27 7.89 -2.67
N MET A 281 1.54 7.71 -3.02
CA MET A 281 2.32 6.50 -2.74
C MET A 281 3.32 6.80 -1.63
N VAL A 282 3.47 5.85 -0.72
CA VAL A 282 4.36 5.95 0.44
C VAL A 282 5.32 4.78 0.41
N ALA A 283 6.62 5.06 0.39
CA ALA A 283 7.69 4.06 0.30
C ALA A 283 8.66 4.09 1.49
N GLY A 284 9.44 3.04 1.64
CA GLY A 284 10.66 2.93 2.45
C GLY A 284 11.88 2.74 1.56
N HIS A 285 12.78 1.79 1.88
CA HIS A 285 13.87 1.30 1.05
C HIS A 285 15.11 2.19 0.97
N ASP A 286 14.94 3.50 0.76
CA ASP A 286 16.04 4.45 0.61
C ASP A 286 16.24 5.20 1.93
N HIS A 287 17.29 4.83 2.69
CA HIS A 287 17.44 5.20 4.11
C HIS A 287 17.76 6.69 4.32
N ASN A 288 18.32 7.33 3.29
CA ASN A 288 18.70 8.75 3.33
C ASN A 288 17.63 9.66 2.68
N ASN A 289 16.46 9.11 2.37
CA ASN A 289 15.32 9.84 1.84
C ASN A 289 14.18 9.89 2.86
N ASP A 290 13.59 11.07 3.02
CA ASP A 290 12.35 11.24 3.78
C ASP A 290 11.49 12.39 3.22
N PHE A 291 11.58 12.63 1.92
CA PHE A 291 10.90 13.75 1.28
C PHE A 291 9.42 13.47 0.94
N VAL A 292 8.69 14.56 0.75
CA VAL A 292 7.38 14.61 0.10
C VAL A 292 7.53 15.38 -1.20
N MET A 293 7.21 14.75 -2.32
CA MET A 293 7.25 15.33 -3.65
C MET A 293 5.85 15.33 -4.27
N LEU A 294 5.45 16.45 -4.85
CA LEU A 294 4.27 16.55 -5.71
C LEU A 294 4.73 16.57 -7.18
N TRP A 295 4.32 15.58 -7.95
CA TRP A 295 4.57 15.50 -9.38
C TRP A 295 3.31 15.12 -10.15
N GLN A 296 2.97 15.90 -11.17
CA GLN A 296 1.78 15.70 -11.99
C GLN A 296 0.47 15.52 -11.19
N GLY A 297 0.36 16.20 -10.05
CA GLY A 297 -0.83 16.12 -9.22
C GLY A 297 -0.93 14.85 -8.36
N PHE A 298 0.19 14.19 -8.10
CA PHE A 298 0.28 12.99 -7.29
C PHE A 298 1.43 13.12 -6.28
N TYR A 299 1.22 12.68 -5.03
CA TYR A 299 2.23 12.75 -3.99
C TYR A 299 3.07 11.47 -3.95
N PHE A 300 4.39 11.66 -3.97
CA PHE A 300 5.40 10.62 -3.74
C PHE A 300 6.08 10.90 -2.41
N ILE A 301 5.95 9.98 -1.46
CA ILE A 301 6.33 10.19 -0.07
C ILE A 301 7.28 9.07 0.36
N TYR A 302 8.40 9.43 1.00
CA TYR A 302 9.22 8.49 1.72
C TYR A 302 8.92 8.51 3.21
N GLY A 303 8.99 7.35 3.85
CA GLY A 303 9.10 7.22 5.30
C GLY A 303 10.41 7.76 5.83
N ARG A 304 10.51 7.90 7.15
CA ARG A 304 11.80 8.14 7.82
C ARG A 304 12.37 6.81 8.27
N TYR A 305 13.67 6.60 8.04
CA TYR A 305 14.39 5.44 8.54
C TYR A 305 14.15 5.27 10.05
N SER A 306 13.61 4.11 10.44
CA SER A 306 13.20 3.83 11.82
C SER A 306 14.20 2.93 12.58
N GLY A 307 15.26 2.48 11.91
CA GLY A 307 16.32 1.65 12.47
C GLY A 307 17.36 2.43 13.29
N CYS A 308 18.53 1.84 13.48
CA CYS A 308 19.68 2.49 14.12
C CYS A 308 21.01 1.86 13.72
N ASP A 309 21.63 2.36 12.66
CA ASP A 309 23.04 2.05 12.27
C ASP A 309 23.37 0.57 12.00
N THR A 310 22.42 -0.35 11.94
CA THR A 310 22.63 -1.74 11.50
C THR A 310 22.96 -1.79 10.01
N VAL A 311 22.43 -0.84 9.26
CA VAL A 311 22.78 -0.54 7.86
C VAL A 311 23.11 0.96 7.74
N TYR A 312 23.52 1.39 6.55
CA TYR A 312 23.85 2.80 6.29
C TYR A 312 22.65 3.71 6.55
N ASN A 313 22.87 4.87 7.14
CA ASN A 313 21.86 5.91 7.36
C ASN A 313 22.53 7.20 7.85
N ASP A 314 22.39 8.28 7.10
CA ASP A 314 22.94 9.60 7.41
C ASP A 314 21.92 10.55 8.06
N LEU A 315 20.62 10.23 7.96
CA LEU A 315 19.55 11.05 8.53
C LEU A 315 19.39 10.80 10.03
N LYS A 316 19.86 11.73 10.84
CA LYS A 316 19.81 11.67 12.31
C LYS A 316 19.02 12.87 12.89
N PRO A 317 18.26 12.67 13.97
CA PRO A 317 17.87 11.39 14.59
C PRO A 317 16.97 10.56 13.70
N ASN A 318 16.91 9.26 13.96
CA ASN A 318 15.97 8.35 13.32
C ASN A 318 14.55 8.67 13.81
N GLY A 319 13.54 8.17 13.12
CA GLY A 319 12.16 8.50 13.49
C GLY A 319 11.14 7.70 12.71
N ALA A 320 9.97 8.28 12.54
CA ALA A 320 8.86 7.69 11.81
C ALA A 320 8.07 8.79 11.09
N ARG A 321 7.40 8.45 10.00
CA ARG A 321 6.45 9.36 9.36
C ARG A 321 5.05 9.15 9.93
N VAL A 322 4.33 10.23 10.09
CA VAL A 322 2.97 10.24 10.61
C VAL A 322 2.03 10.77 9.53
N PHE A 323 0.85 10.17 9.46
CA PHE A 323 -0.27 10.63 8.64
C PHE A 323 -1.48 10.84 9.55
N GLU A 324 -2.11 12.00 9.48
CA GLU A 324 -3.34 12.30 10.22
C GLU A 324 -4.46 12.63 9.25
N PHE A 325 -5.52 11.83 9.29
CA PHE A 325 -6.76 12.07 8.58
C PHE A 325 -7.77 12.74 9.52
N THR A 326 -8.53 13.68 8.97
CA THR A 326 -9.69 14.27 9.64
C THR A 326 -10.95 13.84 8.90
N GLN A 327 -11.95 13.43 9.63
CA GLN A 327 -13.23 13.00 9.07
C GLN A 327 -13.85 14.09 8.20
N GLY A 328 -14.31 13.72 7.00
CA GLY A 328 -14.88 14.64 6.02
C GLY A 328 -13.87 15.54 5.29
N ASP A 329 -12.60 15.53 5.68
CA ASP A 329 -11.54 16.26 4.96
C ASP A 329 -10.91 15.34 3.91
N PRO A 330 -10.99 15.63 2.61
CA PRO A 330 -10.39 14.80 1.57
C PRO A 330 -8.86 14.86 1.51
N GLY A 331 -8.22 15.83 2.18
CA GLY A 331 -6.78 15.93 2.36
C GLY A 331 -6.28 15.16 3.60
N PHE A 332 -5.02 15.35 3.92
CA PHE A 332 -4.42 14.79 5.14
C PHE A 332 -3.18 15.58 5.57
N LYS A 333 -2.84 15.51 6.86
CA LYS A 333 -1.57 16.02 7.37
C LYS A 333 -0.52 14.92 7.40
N THR A 334 0.74 15.31 7.25
CA THR A 334 1.88 14.43 7.46
C THR A 334 3.04 15.19 8.09
N TRP A 335 3.82 14.48 8.90
CA TRP A 335 5.06 14.99 9.53
C TRP A 335 6.01 13.85 9.86
N ILE A 336 7.24 14.20 10.20
CA ILE A 336 8.20 13.26 10.80
C ILE A 336 8.21 13.47 12.31
N ARG A 337 8.04 12.38 13.06
CA ARG A 337 8.35 12.31 14.47
C ARG A 337 9.73 11.71 14.65
N LEU A 338 10.64 12.46 15.22
CA LEU A 338 11.99 12.02 15.54
C LEU A 338 12.03 11.31 16.89
N SER A 339 12.98 10.39 17.07
CA SER A 339 13.15 9.62 18.30
C SER A 339 13.54 10.47 19.51
N ASP A 340 14.05 11.70 19.31
CA ASP A 340 14.31 12.68 20.36
C ASP A 340 13.09 13.53 20.75
N GLY A 341 11.93 13.23 20.19
CA GLY A 341 10.66 13.88 20.49
C GLY A 341 10.31 15.08 19.61
N ARG A 342 11.24 15.58 18.79
CA ARG A 342 10.97 16.68 17.87
C ARG A 342 10.06 16.26 16.71
N THR A 343 9.38 17.24 16.14
CA THR A 343 8.57 17.10 14.90
C THR A 343 9.20 17.91 13.80
N GLU A 344 9.31 17.34 12.61
CA GLU A 344 9.81 18.01 11.42
C GLU A 344 8.86 17.80 10.22
N GLN A 345 9.00 18.63 9.19
CA GLN A 345 8.33 18.49 7.89
C GLN A 345 6.79 18.44 7.98
N GLU A 346 6.18 19.21 8.86
CA GLU A 346 4.71 19.28 8.94
C GLU A 346 4.12 19.90 7.67
N LEU A 347 3.21 19.16 7.02
CA LEU A 347 2.53 19.52 5.77
C LEU A 347 1.06 19.14 5.84
N TYR A 348 0.21 19.96 5.20
CA TYR A 348 -1.11 19.54 4.78
C TYR A 348 -1.09 19.25 3.27
N LEU A 349 -1.49 18.04 2.88
CA LEU A 349 -1.53 17.57 1.51
C LEU A 349 -2.96 17.62 1.00
N ALA A 350 -3.25 18.59 0.15
CA ALA A 350 -4.58 18.81 -0.40
C ALA A 350 -4.96 17.72 -1.43
N PRO A 351 -6.24 17.34 -1.55
CA PRO A 351 -6.68 16.30 -2.49
C PRO A 351 -6.53 16.71 -3.96
N ASP A 352 -6.71 17.99 -4.24
CA ASP A 352 -6.59 18.60 -5.57
C ASP A 352 -5.27 19.36 -5.70
N SER A 353 -4.27 18.64 -6.12
CA SER A 353 -2.96 19.18 -6.44
C SER A 353 -2.92 20.02 -7.73
N LYS A 354 -4.05 20.29 -8.36
CA LYS A 354 -4.17 21.19 -9.55
C LYS A 354 -3.99 22.67 -9.21
N THR A 355 -4.04 23.03 -7.94
CA THR A 355 -4.10 24.44 -7.46
C THR A 355 -2.88 24.88 -6.68
N LEU A 356 -1.76 24.18 -6.78
CA LEU A 356 -0.50 24.68 -6.21
C LEU A 356 0.49 25.10 -7.28
#